data_9fd2d1e7ba0f49570bd534c2e58427e4
#
_entry.id   9fd2d1e7ba0f49570bd534c2e58427e4
#
_cell.length_a   1.000
_cell.length_b   1.000
_cell.length_c   1.000
_cell.angle_alpha   90.00
_cell.angle_beta   90.00
_cell.angle_gamma   90.00
#
_symmetry.space_group_name_H-M   'P 1'
#
loop_
_entity.id
_entity.type
_entity.pdbx_description
1 polymer ?
#
loop_
_entity_poly.entity_id
_entity_poly.type
_entity_poly.pdbx_seq_one_letter_code
_entity_poly.pdbx_strand_id
1 'polypeptide(L)'
;MNIFVSCSSSDKISDEYKVVTRFLMESISKDNDLVFGCANRGLMGICYNEFLKNNRKITGVCYEMYKSDLEGLKLDEVHMVKYIKKYLMIMTLIHCVKCLIQH
;
A
#
# COMPACT_ATOMS: atom_id res chain seq x y z
N MET A 1 5.70 -9.39 -9.71
CA MET A 1 5.21 -8.11 -10.28
C MET A 1 4.89 -7.16 -9.15
N ASN A 2 5.16 -5.89 -9.34
CA ASN A 2 4.80 -4.88 -8.35
C ASN A 2 3.38 -4.41 -8.57
N ILE A 3 2.58 -4.41 -7.51
CA ILE A 3 1.21 -3.92 -7.55
C ILE A 3 1.13 -2.66 -6.70
N PHE A 4 0.71 -1.57 -7.30
CA PHE A 4 0.43 -0.35 -6.56
C PHE A 4 -1.02 -0.37 -6.08
N VAL A 5 -1.21 -0.20 -4.78
CA VAL A 5 -2.54 -0.15 -4.18
C VAL A 5 -2.77 1.24 -3.60
N SER A 6 -3.86 1.86 -4.04
CA SER A 6 -4.32 3.14 -3.51
C SER A 6 -5.75 2.94 -3.02
N CYS A 7 -5.95 3.06 -1.73
CA CYS A 7 -7.26 2.86 -1.12
C CYS A 7 -7.36 3.64 0.20
N SER A 8 -8.51 3.51 0.85
CA SER A 8 -8.74 4.28 2.07
C SER A 8 -7.87 3.84 3.23
N SER A 9 -7.34 4.81 3.97
CA SER A 9 -6.68 4.59 5.25
C SER A 9 -7.61 4.91 6.42
N SER A 10 -8.88 5.18 6.18
CA SER A 10 -9.86 5.49 7.22
C SER A 10 -10.40 4.22 7.86
N ASP A 11 -10.43 4.17 9.18
CA ASP A 11 -11.03 3.06 9.92
C ASP A 11 -12.55 3.14 9.96
N LYS A 12 -13.11 4.23 9.46
CA LYS A 12 -14.57 4.44 9.42
C LYS A 12 -15.24 3.84 8.18
N ILE A 13 -14.48 3.16 7.34
CA ILE A 13 -15.04 2.55 6.15
C ILE A 13 -15.91 1.35 6.51
N SER A 14 -16.92 1.08 5.69
CA SER A 14 -17.86 -0.02 5.89
C SER A 14 -17.15 -1.38 5.90
N ASP A 15 -17.64 -2.32 6.72
CA ASP A 15 -17.08 -3.67 6.83
C ASP A 15 -17.17 -4.45 5.52
N GLU A 16 -18.15 -4.15 4.67
CA GLU A 16 -18.29 -4.79 3.36
C GLU A 16 -17.04 -4.58 2.52
N TYR A 17 -16.51 -3.35 2.52
CA TYR A 17 -15.29 -3.02 1.77
C TYR A 17 -14.08 -3.73 2.36
N LYS A 18 -14.05 -3.90 3.68
CA LYS A 18 -12.96 -4.60 4.35
C LYS A 18 -12.92 -6.08 3.95
N VAL A 19 -14.08 -6.72 3.89
CA VAL A 19 -14.18 -8.13 3.51
C VAL A 19 -13.74 -8.34 2.06
N VAL A 20 -14.25 -7.51 1.15
CA VAL A 20 -13.89 -7.59 -0.27
C VAL A 20 -12.40 -7.35 -0.48
N THR A 21 -11.85 -6.35 0.20
CA THR A 21 -10.42 -6.03 0.10
C THR A 21 -9.56 -7.18 0.59
N ARG A 22 -9.92 -7.79 1.72
CA ARG A 22 -9.17 -8.93 2.25
C ARG A 22 -9.19 -10.10 1.28
N PHE A 23 -10.36 -10.43 0.76
CA PHE A 23 -10.52 -11.51 -0.19
C PHE A 23 -9.64 -11.30 -1.43
N LEU A 24 -9.68 -10.09 -1.99
CA LEU A 24 -8.89 -9.75 -3.16
C LEU A 24 -7.38 -9.82 -2.87
N MET A 25 -6.97 -9.28 -1.74
CA MET A 25 -5.56 -9.25 -1.38
C MET A 25 -4.99 -10.61 -1.01
N GLU A 26 -5.80 -11.51 -0.47
CA GLU A 26 -5.38 -12.89 -0.22
C GLU A 26 -4.91 -13.57 -1.51
N SER A 27 -5.60 -13.31 -2.60
CA SER A 27 -5.24 -13.88 -3.90
C SER A 27 -4.01 -13.18 -4.51
N ILE A 28 -4.05 -11.86 -4.54
CA ILE A 28 -3.02 -11.06 -5.21
C ILE A 28 -1.67 -11.13 -4.50
N SER A 29 -1.66 -11.18 -3.18
CA SER A 29 -0.43 -11.17 -2.40
C SER A 29 0.39 -12.46 -2.48
N LYS A 30 -0.14 -13.50 -3.09
CA LYS A 30 0.60 -14.76 -3.22
C LYS A 30 1.77 -14.66 -4.20
N ASP A 31 1.59 -13.94 -5.28
CA ASP A 31 2.55 -13.89 -6.38
C ASP A 31 3.07 -12.50 -6.73
N ASN A 32 2.68 -11.49 -5.97
CA ASN A 32 3.03 -10.11 -6.28
C ASN A 32 3.64 -9.38 -5.08
N ASP A 33 4.32 -8.29 -5.37
CA ASP A 33 4.88 -7.42 -4.35
C ASP A 33 4.04 -6.15 -4.22
N LEU A 34 4.09 -5.51 -3.06
CA LEU A 34 3.26 -4.35 -2.77
C LEU A 34 4.04 -3.04 -2.89
N VAL A 35 3.39 -2.05 -3.50
CA VAL A 35 3.82 -0.65 -3.44
C VAL A 35 2.64 0.15 -2.93
N PHE A 36 2.80 0.88 -1.85
CA PHE A 36 1.68 1.59 -1.23
C PHE A 36 2.12 2.87 -0.51
N GLY A 37 1.15 3.62 -0.02
CA GLY A 37 1.37 4.93 0.61
C GLY A 37 1.65 4.92 2.10
N CYS A 38 1.99 3.77 2.67
CA CYS A 38 2.47 3.66 4.05
C CYS A 38 1.44 3.98 5.14
N ALA A 39 0.37 3.20 5.19
CA ALA A 39 -0.56 3.29 6.30
C ALA A 39 -0.99 1.89 6.72
N ASN A 40 -1.09 1.66 8.01
CA ASN A 40 -1.59 0.38 8.56
C ASN A 40 -2.97 0.61 9.19
N ARG A 41 -3.87 1.21 8.42
CA ARG A 41 -5.24 1.54 8.85
C ARG A 41 -6.18 1.36 7.69
N GLY A 42 -7.45 1.08 7.99
CA GLY A 42 -8.49 0.95 6.97
C GLY A 42 -8.16 -0.13 5.95
N LEU A 43 -8.54 0.10 4.71
CA LEU A 43 -8.28 -0.85 3.62
C LEU A 43 -6.79 -0.98 3.33
N MET A 44 -6.03 0.09 3.47
CA MET A 44 -4.59 0.07 3.27
C MET A 44 -3.90 -0.86 4.24
N GLY A 45 -4.35 -0.88 5.50
CA GLY A 45 -3.83 -1.80 6.51
C GLY A 45 -4.09 -3.25 6.16
N ILE A 46 -5.25 -3.55 5.60
CA ILE A 46 -5.59 -4.90 5.14
C ILE A 46 -4.64 -5.33 4.03
N CYS A 47 -4.40 -4.46 3.06
CA CYS A 47 -3.48 -4.75 1.96
C CYS A 47 -2.06 -5.01 2.49
N TYR A 48 -1.56 -4.13 3.33
CA TYR A 48 -0.24 -4.27 3.93
C TYR A 48 -0.09 -5.61 4.66
N ASN A 49 -1.05 -5.95 5.51
CA ASN A 49 -0.96 -7.16 6.33
C ASN A 49 -1.02 -8.44 5.50
N GLU A 50 -1.78 -8.46 4.41
CA GLU A 50 -1.84 -9.64 3.54
C GLU A 50 -0.51 -9.88 2.81
N PHE A 51 0.12 -8.82 2.30
CA PHE A 51 1.44 -8.95 1.67
C PHE A 51 2.52 -9.32 2.68
N LEU A 52 2.45 -8.76 3.87
CA LEU A 52 3.37 -9.09 4.95
C LEU A 52 3.28 -10.56 5.35
N LYS A 53 2.06 -11.06 5.48
CA LYS A 53 1.76 -12.45 5.83
C LYS A 53 2.37 -13.43 4.82
N ASN A 54 2.39 -13.08 3.55
CA ASN A 54 2.94 -13.92 2.49
C ASN A 54 4.43 -13.65 2.22
N ASN A 55 5.09 -12.90 3.09
CA ASN A 55 6.51 -12.57 2.97
C ASN A 55 6.88 -11.91 1.63
N ARG A 56 5.99 -11.11 1.09
CA ARG A 56 6.24 -10.40 -0.17
C ARG A 56 7.04 -9.13 0.11
N LYS A 57 7.72 -8.65 -0.93
CA LYS A 57 8.43 -7.38 -0.85
C LYS A 57 7.43 -6.25 -0.73
N ILE A 58 7.66 -5.34 0.22
CA ILE A 58 6.79 -4.19 0.48
C ILE A 58 7.59 -2.92 0.34
N THR A 59 7.17 -2.07 -0.59
CA THR A 59 7.78 -0.77 -0.85
C THR A 59 6.80 0.32 -0.46
N GLY A 60 7.24 1.24 0.38
CA GLY A 60 6.45 2.38 0.78
C GLY A 60 6.89 3.64 0.03
N VAL A 61 5.91 4.41 -0.45
CA VAL A 61 6.16 5.75 -0.98
C VAL A 61 5.34 6.69 -0.11
N CYS A 62 6.01 7.46 0.72
CA CYS A 62 5.36 8.22 1.79
C CYS A 62 5.61 9.70 1.64
N TYR A 63 4.59 10.52 1.91
CA TYR A 63 4.77 11.95 2.03
C TYR A 63 5.52 12.26 3.32
N GLU A 64 6.48 13.15 3.25
CA GLU A 64 7.31 13.52 4.39
C GLU A 64 6.47 14.02 5.58
N MET A 65 5.35 14.68 5.30
CA MET A 65 4.44 15.17 6.33
C MET A 65 3.76 14.04 7.14
N TYR A 66 3.74 12.82 6.60
CA TYR A 66 3.17 11.66 7.28
C TYR A 66 4.23 10.66 7.73
N LYS A 67 5.44 11.13 7.92
CA LYS A 67 6.58 10.31 8.33
C LYS A 67 6.29 9.45 9.56
N SER A 68 5.51 9.96 10.50
CA SER A 68 5.15 9.21 11.70
C SER A 68 4.37 7.93 11.42
N ASP A 69 3.69 7.84 10.28
CA ASP A 69 2.91 6.65 9.90
C ASP A 69 3.80 5.46 9.54
N LEU A 70 5.10 5.69 9.33
CA LEU A 70 6.06 4.62 9.07
C LEU A 70 6.40 3.81 10.30
N GLU A 71 6.14 4.33 11.47
CA GLU A 71 6.47 3.69 12.73
C GLU A 71 5.73 2.35 12.85
N GLY A 72 6.49 1.28 13.12
CA GLY A 72 5.92 -0.04 13.25
C GLY A 72 5.68 -0.80 11.94
N LEU A 73 5.86 -0.18 10.79
CA LEU A 73 5.75 -0.86 9.51
C LEU A 73 7.04 -1.58 9.14
N LYS A 74 6.91 -2.78 8.60
CA LYS A 74 8.04 -3.56 8.08
C LYS A 74 8.12 -3.36 6.58
N LEU A 75 8.99 -2.48 6.14
CA LEU A 75 9.13 -2.11 4.72
C LEU A 75 10.50 -2.50 4.22
N ASP A 76 10.55 -3.07 3.02
CA ASP A 76 11.82 -3.42 2.37
C ASP A 76 12.47 -2.21 1.73
N GLU A 77 11.68 -1.29 1.21
CA GLU A 77 12.13 -0.03 0.66
C GLU A 77 11.19 1.09 1.06
N VAL A 78 11.72 2.28 1.26
CA VAL A 78 10.94 3.48 1.56
C VAL A 78 11.44 4.63 0.71
N HIS A 79 10.52 5.30 0.04
CA HIS A 79 10.79 6.51 -0.73
C HIS A 79 10.02 7.67 -0.09
N MET A 80 10.74 8.65 0.43
CA MET A 80 10.13 9.84 1.03
C MET A 80 9.99 10.93 -0.01
N VAL A 81 8.81 11.54 -0.09
CA VAL A 81 8.53 12.60 -1.05
C VAL A 81 7.87 13.80 -0.38
N LYS A 82 8.12 14.99 -0.91
CA LYS A 82 7.52 16.23 -0.43
C LYS A 82 6.29 16.65 -1.22
N TYR A 83 6.28 16.33 -2.52
CA TYR A 83 5.26 16.83 -3.45
C TYR A 83 4.65 15.68 -4.24
N ILE A 84 3.39 15.81 -4.59
CA ILE A 84 2.65 14.79 -5.33
C ILE A 84 3.29 14.45 -6.68
N LYS A 85 3.85 15.43 -7.37
CA LYS A 85 4.53 15.22 -8.65
C LYS A 85 5.68 14.23 -8.52
N LYS A 86 6.47 14.34 -7.46
CA LYS A 86 7.58 13.44 -7.20
C LYS A 86 7.09 12.06 -6.79
N TYR A 87 5.98 11.99 -6.06
CA TYR A 87 5.32 10.73 -5.70
C TYR A 87 4.96 9.95 -6.96
N LEU A 88 4.29 10.58 -7.90
CA LEU A 88 3.87 9.95 -9.15
C LEU A 88 5.07 9.50 -9.99
N MET A 89 6.13 10.30 -10.02
CA MET A 89 7.35 9.95 -10.74
C MET A 89 8.00 8.70 -10.15
N ILE A 90 8.08 8.60 -8.83
CA ILE A 90 8.66 7.43 -8.17
C ILE A 90 7.82 6.19 -8.44
N MET A 91 6.50 6.31 -8.43
CA MET A 91 5.61 5.20 -8.76
C MET A 91 5.88 4.65 -10.14
N THR A 92 6.10 5.55 -11.12
CA THR A 92 6.45 5.16 -12.48
C THR A 92 7.79 4.44 -12.53
N LEU A 93 8.79 4.92 -11.80
CA LEU A 93 10.12 4.31 -11.76
C LEU A 93 10.14 2.93 -11.10
N ILE A 94 9.20 2.66 -10.19
CA ILE A 94 9.08 1.35 -9.55
C ILE A 94 8.37 0.34 -10.46
N HIS A 95 7.89 0.78 -11.60
CA HIS A 95 7.17 -0.07 -12.56
C HIS A 95 5.89 -0.66 -11.97
N CYS A 96 5.09 0.16 -11.31
CA CYS A 96 3.79 -0.26 -10.82
C CYS A 96 2.85 -0.53 -11.98
N VAL A 97 2.17 -1.66 -11.93
CA VAL A 97 1.35 -2.12 -13.04
C VAL A 97 0.01 -1.39 -13.09
N LYS A 98 -0.66 -1.28 -11.97
CA LYS A 98 -1.93 -0.57 -11.92
C LYS A 98 -2.37 -0.32 -10.48
N CYS A 99 -3.29 0.61 -10.34
CA CYS A 99 -3.99 0.84 -9.09
C CYS A 99 -5.20 -0.09 -9.02
N LEU A 100 -5.28 -0.90 -7.98
CA LEU A 100 -6.30 -1.91 -7.86
C LEU A 100 -7.58 -1.42 -7.16
N ILE A 101 -7.42 -0.68 -6.09
CA ILE A 101 -8.54 -0.17 -5.31
C ILE A 101 -8.38 1.31 -5.13
N GLN A 102 -9.41 2.05 -5.53
CA GLN A 102 -9.44 3.50 -5.44
C GLN A 102 -10.72 4.00 -4.82
N HIS A 103 -10.58 5.06 -4.05
CA HIS A 103 -11.77 5.78 -3.67
C HIS A 103 -11.44 7.12 -3.00
#